data_fffebc6a291e943efbfbd5160022f96a
#
_entry.id   fffebc6a291e943efbfbd5160022f96a
#
_cell.length_a   1.000
_cell.length_b   1.000
_cell.length_c   1.000
_cell.angle_alpha   90.00
_cell.angle_beta   90.00
_cell.angle_gamma   90.00
#
_symmetry.space_group_name_H-M   'P 1'
#
loop_
_entity.id
_entity.type
_entity.pdbx_description
1 polymer ?
#
loop_
_entity_poly.entity_id
_entity_poly.type
_entity_poly.pdbx_seq_one_letter_code
_entity_poly.pdbx_strand_id
1 'polypeptide(L)'
;MKQRFITGLLLVIFLAVNLWLPNWCMALATLVCVCFAVWEEYHALATAGHRVVTWPTWISMVISIPLTIFFGVKAIVPLLAVALLIMVTVILFRKEPELTDLSMSALPLLTVALPGLSLVALSLIPDQKAVEVVLLCLTFAVPLLGDVMALFVSVQCR
;
A
#
# COMPACT_ATOMS: atom_id res chain seq x y z
N MET A 1 0.84 -21.28 13.80
CA MET A 1 2.24 -21.05 13.39
C MET A 1 2.51 -21.46 11.94
N LYS A 2 2.10 -22.64 11.45
CA LYS A 2 2.36 -23.12 10.09
C LYS A 2 1.86 -22.15 8.97
N GLN A 3 0.67 -21.57 9.10
CA GLN A 3 0.12 -20.66 8.09
C GLN A 3 0.97 -19.37 7.92
N ARG A 4 1.42 -18.77 9.01
CA ARG A 4 2.26 -17.54 8.97
C ARG A 4 3.62 -17.81 8.33
N PHE A 5 4.20 -18.99 8.60
CA PHE A 5 5.47 -19.39 7.99
C PHE A 5 5.32 -19.61 6.48
N ILE A 6 4.24 -20.27 6.05
CA ILE A 6 3.93 -20.49 4.63
C ILE A 6 3.72 -19.17 3.90
N THR A 7 2.97 -18.23 4.50
CA THR A 7 2.74 -16.90 3.92
C THR A 7 4.04 -16.10 3.79
N GLY A 8 4.90 -16.12 4.82
CA GLY A 8 6.20 -15.46 4.77
C GLY A 8 7.13 -16.06 3.71
N LEU A 9 7.17 -17.40 3.58
CA LEU A 9 7.97 -18.08 2.56
C LEU A 9 7.46 -17.75 1.13
N LEU A 10 6.14 -17.74 0.93
CA LEU A 10 5.52 -17.36 -0.33
C LEU A 10 5.87 -15.92 -0.73
N LEU A 11 5.89 -15.01 0.24
CA LEU A 11 6.21 -13.60 0.05
C LEU A 11 7.68 -13.41 -0.34
N VAL A 12 8.61 -14.16 0.28
CA VAL A 12 10.04 -14.15 -0.08
C VAL A 12 10.24 -14.70 -1.48
N ILE A 13 9.57 -15.79 -1.86
CA ILE A 13 9.64 -16.37 -3.21
C ILE A 13 9.08 -15.37 -4.23
N PHE A 14 7.93 -14.74 -3.94
CA PHE A 14 7.34 -13.71 -4.79
C PHE A 14 8.30 -12.54 -4.99
N LEU A 15 8.94 -12.06 -3.93
CA LEU A 15 9.95 -11.00 -4.01
C LEU A 15 11.14 -11.41 -4.88
N ALA A 16 11.69 -12.61 -4.66
CA ALA A 16 12.83 -13.13 -5.43
C ALA A 16 12.51 -13.25 -6.93
N VAL A 17 11.31 -13.74 -7.27
CA VAL A 17 10.85 -13.84 -8.66
C VAL A 17 10.69 -12.45 -9.28
N ASN A 18 10.12 -11.49 -8.54
CA ASN A 18 9.95 -10.12 -9.03
C ASN A 18 11.29 -9.43 -9.32
N LEU A 19 12.34 -9.69 -8.53
CA LEU A 19 13.67 -9.12 -8.76
C LEU A 19 14.34 -9.61 -10.07
N TRP A 20 13.89 -10.76 -10.60
CA TRP A 20 14.38 -11.32 -11.87
C TRP A 20 13.60 -10.82 -13.09
N LEU A 21 12.40 -10.25 -12.89
CA LEU A 21 11.57 -9.77 -13.99
C LEU A 21 11.99 -8.35 -14.46
N PRO A 22 11.59 -7.95 -15.69
CA PRO A 22 11.75 -6.58 -16.16
C PRO A 22 10.98 -5.59 -15.27
N ASN A 23 11.50 -4.37 -15.13
CA ASN A 23 10.96 -3.32 -14.24
C ASN A 23 9.44 -3.08 -14.41
N TRP A 24 8.92 -3.10 -15.63
CA TRP A 24 7.50 -2.90 -15.87
C TRP A 24 6.60 -4.08 -15.41
N CYS A 25 7.11 -5.32 -15.48
CA CYS A 25 6.40 -6.49 -14.93
C CYS A 25 6.33 -6.39 -13.40
N MET A 26 7.42 -5.94 -12.78
CA MET A 26 7.50 -5.70 -11.36
C MET A 26 6.52 -4.59 -10.92
N ALA A 27 6.47 -3.48 -11.67
CA ALA A 27 5.50 -2.40 -11.42
C ALA A 27 4.06 -2.91 -11.45
N LEU A 28 3.71 -3.73 -12.46
CA LEU A 28 2.38 -4.32 -12.58
C LEU A 28 2.08 -5.31 -11.43
N ALA A 29 3.01 -6.19 -11.10
CA ALA A 29 2.84 -7.14 -10.01
C ALA A 29 2.64 -6.43 -8.67
N THR A 30 3.45 -5.42 -8.38
CA THR A 30 3.33 -4.58 -7.18
C THR A 30 1.98 -3.85 -7.15
N LEU A 31 1.56 -3.27 -8.28
CA LEU A 31 0.26 -2.60 -8.37
C LEU A 31 -0.90 -3.55 -8.07
N VAL A 32 -0.88 -4.75 -8.63
CA VAL A 32 -1.90 -5.78 -8.36
C VAL A 32 -1.93 -6.13 -6.87
N CYS A 33 -0.77 -6.33 -6.24
CA CYS A 33 -0.69 -6.58 -4.80
C CYS A 33 -1.24 -5.43 -3.97
N VAL A 34 -0.92 -4.18 -4.33
CA VAL A 34 -1.43 -2.97 -3.65
C VAL A 34 -2.94 -2.88 -3.81
N CYS A 35 -3.50 -3.18 -5.01
CA CYS A 35 -4.93 -3.21 -5.22
C CYS A 35 -5.64 -4.22 -4.31
N PHE A 36 -5.10 -5.43 -4.21
CA PHE A 36 -5.65 -6.46 -3.31
C PHE A 36 -5.56 -6.04 -1.84
N ALA A 37 -4.43 -5.49 -1.40
CA ALA A 37 -4.24 -5.05 -0.02
C ALA A 37 -5.19 -3.90 0.35
N VAL A 38 -5.37 -2.90 -0.52
CA VAL A 38 -6.34 -1.81 -0.34
C VAL A 38 -7.77 -2.34 -0.30
N TRP A 39 -8.10 -3.29 -1.18
CA TRP A 39 -9.43 -3.92 -1.18
C TRP A 39 -9.70 -4.67 0.12
N GLU A 40 -8.75 -5.48 0.59
CA GLU A 40 -8.85 -6.24 1.83
C GLU A 40 -9.04 -5.33 3.04
N GLU A 41 -8.24 -4.26 3.13
CA GLU A 41 -8.30 -3.30 4.23
C GLU A 41 -9.66 -2.57 4.25
N TYR A 42 -10.14 -2.09 3.11
CA TYR A 42 -11.48 -1.48 3.03
C TYR A 42 -12.59 -2.47 3.35
N HIS A 43 -12.45 -3.72 2.93
CA HIS A 43 -13.43 -4.77 3.26
C HIS A 43 -13.48 -5.05 4.76
N ALA A 44 -12.32 -5.12 5.41
CA ALA A 44 -12.20 -5.29 6.86
C ALA A 44 -12.85 -4.12 7.62
N LEU A 45 -12.60 -2.88 7.18
CA LEU A 45 -13.19 -1.68 7.80
C LEU A 45 -14.71 -1.61 7.60
N ALA A 46 -15.20 -1.98 6.43
CA ALA A 46 -16.64 -2.05 6.15
C ALA A 46 -17.34 -3.13 6.99
N THR A 47 -16.71 -4.30 7.17
CA THR A 47 -17.23 -5.37 8.05
C THR A 47 -17.21 -4.99 9.53
N ALA A 48 -16.31 -4.09 9.94
CA ALA A 48 -16.29 -3.50 11.28
C ALA A 48 -17.40 -2.45 11.50
N GLY A 49 -18.21 -2.14 10.48
CA GLY A 49 -19.35 -1.22 10.57
C GLY A 49 -19.05 0.23 10.23
N HIS A 50 -17.83 0.55 9.75
CA HIS A 50 -17.46 1.92 9.34
C HIS A 50 -18.00 2.27 7.94
N ARG A 51 -18.48 3.51 7.78
CA ARG A 51 -18.99 4.03 6.50
C ARG A 51 -17.85 4.63 5.66
N VAL A 52 -16.93 3.79 5.20
CA VAL A 52 -15.74 4.21 4.46
C VAL A 52 -16.04 4.73 3.05
N VAL A 53 -15.28 5.73 2.62
CA VAL A 53 -15.32 6.29 1.25
C VAL A 53 -14.13 5.71 0.48
N THR A 54 -14.40 4.81 -0.45
CA THR A 54 -13.34 4.03 -1.14
C THR A 54 -12.95 4.60 -2.50
N TRP A 55 -13.89 5.25 -3.21
CA TRP A 55 -13.73 5.65 -4.61
C TRP A 55 -12.56 6.63 -4.88
N PRO A 56 -12.20 7.60 -3.99
CA PRO A 56 -11.07 8.50 -4.27
C PRO A 56 -9.74 7.76 -4.30
N THR A 57 -9.58 6.71 -3.45
CA THR A 57 -8.39 5.85 -3.45
C THR A 57 -8.27 5.10 -4.77
N TRP A 58 -9.36 4.48 -5.26
CA TRP A 58 -9.35 3.75 -6.53
C TRP A 58 -9.04 4.64 -7.71
N ILE A 59 -9.62 5.83 -7.76
CA ILE A 59 -9.34 6.81 -8.81
C ILE A 59 -7.86 7.24 -8.77
N SER A 60 -7.33 7.52 -7.57
CA SER A 60 -5.93 7.90 -7.43
C SER A 60 -4.97 6.80 -7.86
N MET A 61 -5.29 5.54 -7.60
CA MET A 61 -4.49 4.39 -8.05
C MET A 61 -4.45 4.27 -9.58
N VAL A 62 -5.59 4.44 -10.25
CA VAL A 62 -5.65 4.39 -11.72
C VAL A 62 -4.90 5.56 -12.34
N ILE A 63 -5.05 6.77 -11.80
CA ILE A 63 -4.39 7.99 -12.31
C ILE A 63 -2.88 7.99 -12.00
N SER A 64 -2.45 7.30 -10.96
CA SER A 64 -1.03 7.28 -10.56
C SER A 64 -0.11 6.76 -11.64
N ILE A 65 -0.53 5.78 -12.46
CA ILE A 65 0.29 5.19 -13.52
C ILE A 65 0.65 6.22 -14.60
N PRO A 66 -0.32 6.82 -15.32
CA PRO A 66 -0.01 7.81 -16.33
C PRO A 66 0.69 9.03 -15.73
N LEU A 67 0.29 9.44 -14.53
CA LEU A 67 0.89 10.60 -13.89
C LEU A 67 2.39 10.37 -13.56
N THR A 68 2.74 9.16 -13.13
CA THR A 68 4.14 8.78 -12.86
C THR A 68 4.97 8.74 -14.15
N ILE A 69 4.40 8.27 -15.25
CA ILE A 69 5.09 8.24 -16.55
C ILE A 69 5.39 9.66 -17.04
N PHE A 70 4.47 10.62 -16.88
CA PHE A 70 4.63 11.98 -17.40
C PHE A 70 5.40 12.92 -16.44
N PHE A 71 5.18 12.81 -15.13
CA PHE A 71 5.69 13.75 -14.12
C PHE A 71 6.67 13.12 -13.13
N GLY A 72 6.90 11.80 -13.23
CA GLY A 72 7.77 11.06 -12.33
C GLY A 72 7.17 10.85 -10.93
N VAL A 73 7.99 10.29 -10.04
CA VAL A 73 7.60 9.91 -8.65
C VAL A 73 7.05 11.08 -7.84
N LYS A 74 7.52 12.31 -8.11
CA LYS A 74 7.11 13.52 -7.37
C LYS A 74 5.60 13.82 -7.47
N ALA A 75 4.92 13.26 -8.47
CA ALA A 75 3.50 13.49 -8.68
C ALA A 75 2.59 12.66 -7.76
N ILE A 76 3.10 11.61 -7.11
CA ILE A 76 2.30 10.73 -6.26
C ILE A 76 1.80 11.44 -5.01
N VAL A 77 2.68 12.20 -4.33
CA VAL A 77 2.33 12.88 -3.09
C VAL A 77 1.19 13.90 -3.29
N PRO A 78 1.25 14.82 -4.29
CA PRO A 78 0.13 15.72 -4.55
C PRO A 78 -1.14 15.00 -5.01
N LEU A 79 -1.04 13.90 -5.78
CA LEU A 79 -2.19 13.10 -6.16
C LEU A 79 -2.92 12.53 -4.94
N LEU A 80 -2.20 11.94 -4.00
CA LEU A 80 -2.77 11.38 -2.78
C LEU A 80 -3.30 12.48 -1.84
N ALA A 81 -2.65 13.64 -1.79
CA ALA A 81 -3.16 14.80 -1.06
C ALA A 81 -4.51 15.29 -1.62
N VAL A 82 -4.67 15.32 -2.95
CA VAL A 82 -5.95 15.64 -3.60
C VAL A 82 -7.00 14.56 -3.27
N ALA A 83 -6.65 13.29 -3.32
CA ALA A 83 -7.56 12.20 -2.95
C ALA A 83 -8.04 12.34 -1.48
N LEU A 84 -7.13 12.68 -0.57
CA LEU A 84 -7.46 12.95 0.83
C LEU A 84 -8.40 14.15 0.97
N LEU A 85 -8.14 15.26 0.28
CA LEU A 85 -9.01 16.44 0.27
C LEU A 85 -10.42 16.12 -0.25
N ILE A 86 -10.52 15.30 -1.30
CA ILE A 86 -11.80 14.83 -1.81
C ILE A 86 -12.52 13.97 -0.75
N MET A 87 -11.84 13.09 -0.04
CA MET A 87 -12.44 12.29 1.05
C MET A 87 -12.96 13.18 2.16
N VAL A 88 -12.16 14.16 2.62
CA VAL A 88 -12.58 15.13 3.63
C VAL A 88 -13.84 15.86 3.18
N THR A 89 -13.85 16.36 1.93
CA THR A 89 -14.98 17.09 1.39
C THR A 89 -16.24 16.21 1.34
N VAL A 90 -16.13 14.99 0.82
CA VAL A 90 -17.27 14.06 0.72
C VAL A 90 -17.87 13.73 2.08
N ILE A 91 -17.02 13.54 3.10
CA ILE A 91 -17.48 13.19 4.45
C ILE A 91 -18.08 14.42 5.14
N LEU A 92 -17.49 15.60 4.96
CA LEU A 92 -17.99 16.84 5.54
C LEU A 92 -19.41 17.22 5.04
N PHE A 93 -19.72 16.90 3.78
CA PHE A 93 -21.05 17.14 3.19
C PHE A 93 -22.07 16.03 3.47
N ARG A 94 -21.74 15.02 4.28
CA ARG A 94 -22.72 14.04 4.76
C ARG A 94 -23.66 14.66 5.81
N LYS A 95 -24.86 14.11 5.91
CA LYS A 95 -25.86 14.57 6.91
C LYS A 95 -25.39 14.39 8.35
N GLU A 96 -24.56 13.37 8.60
CA GLU A 96 -23.97 13.05 9.89
C GLU A 96 -22.46 12.79 9.65
N PRO A 97 -21.63 13.86 9.71
CA PRO A 97 -20.19 13.71 9.54
C PRO A 97 -19.56 13.17 10.81
N GLU A 98 -18.95 11.97 10.72
CA GLU A 98 -18.18 11.37 11.80
C GLU A 98 -16.67 11.45 11.49
N LEU A 99 -15.90 11.95 12.46
CA LEU A 99 -14.43 12.01 12.30
C LEU A 99 -13.81 10.61 12.18
N THR A 100 -14.45 9.63 12.79
CA THR A 100 -14.05 8.21 12.74
C THR A 100 -14.14 7.68 11.30
N ASP A 101 -15.21 8.02 10.56
CA ASP A 101 -15.38 7.62 9.15
C ASP A 101 -14.29 8.23 8.25
N LEU A 102 -13.86 9.46 8.55
CA LEU A 102 -12.75 10.11 7.85
C LEU A 102 -11.43 9.39 8.11
N SER A 103 -11.12 9.14 9.37
CA SER A 103 -9.89 8.45 9.77
C SER A 103 -9.81 7.05 9.14
N MET A 104 -10.90 6.30 9.20
CA MET A 104 -10.98 4.95 8.64
C MET A 104 -10.97 4.94 7.10
N SER A 105 -11.51 5.99 6.44
CA SER A 105 -11.41 6.13 4.98
C SER A 105 -10.01 6.50 4.52
N ALA A 106 -9.29 7.35 5.29
CA ALA A 106 -7.94 7.79 4.96
C ALA A 106 -6.87 6.74 5.28
N LEU A 107 -7.14 5.81 6.20
CA LEU A 107 -6.18 4.83 6.68
C LEU A 107 -5.61 3.98 5.52
N PRO A 108 -6.40 3.29 4.65
CA PRO A 108 -5.85 2.50 3.56
C PRO A 108 -5.10 3.34 2.51
N LEU A 109 -5.49 4.61 2.33
CA LEU A 109 -4.79 5.52 1.45
C LEU A 109 -3.37 5.79 1.93
N LEU A 110 -3.19 6.02 3.23
CA LEU A 110 -1.92 6.40 3.84
C LEU A 110 -1.04 5.18 4.16
N THR A 111 -1.62 4.07 4.61
CA THR A 111 -0.88 2.88 5.06
C THR A 111 -0.50 1.94 3.92
N VAL A 112 -1.35 1.82 2.91
CA VAL A 112 -1.16 0.86 1.81
C VAL A 112 -0.93 1.57 0.48
N ALA A 113 -1.81 2.50 0.08
CA ALA A 113 -1.72 3.10 -1.24
C ALA A 113 -0.48 4.00 -1.38
N LEU A 114 -0.16 4.82 -0.40
CA LEU A 114 1.02 5.72 -0.45
C LEU A 114 2.33 4.93 -0.61
N PRO A 115 2.69 3.98 0.28
CA PRO A 115 3.93 3.23 0.12
C PRO A 115 3.90 2.33 -1.13
N GLY A 116 2.77 1.70 -1.42
CA GLY A 116 2.63 0.82 -2.58
C GLY A 116 2.81 1.56 -3.90
N LEU A 117 2.15 2.69 -4.10
CA LEU A 117 2.32 3.51 -5.30
C LEU A 117 3.72 4.12 -5.41
N SER A 118 4.36 4.44 -4.28
CA SER A 118 5.75 4.89 -4.28
C SER A 118 6.70 3.80 -4.78
N LEU A 119 6.45 2.54 -4.43
CA LEU A 119 7.20 1.38 -4.95
C LEU A 119 6.95 1.17 -6.45
N VAL A 120 5.69 1.25 -6.88
CA VAL A 120 5.35 1.17 -8.31
C VAL A 120 6.06 2.26 -9.12
N ALA A 121 6.09 3.48 -8.60
CA ALA A 121 6.75 4.58 -9.28
C ALA A 121 8.28 4.42 -9.31
N LEU A 122 8.86 3.89 -8.24
CA LEU A 122 10.29 3.61 -8.17
C LEU A 122 10.71 2.58 -9.22
N SER A 123 9.91 1.52 -9.42
CA SER A 123 10.19 0.49 -10.42
C SER A 123 10.07 0.96 -11.89
N LEU A 124 9.46 2.12 -12.11
CA LEU A 124 9.36 2.74 -13.43
C LEU A 124 10.53 3.68 -13.77
N ILE A 125 11.44 3.97 -12.83
CA ILE A 125 12.60 4.83 -13.09
C ILE A 125 13.70 3.98 -13.75
N PRO A 126 14.16 4.35 -14.95
CA PRO A 126 15.27 3.66 -15.61
C PRO A 126 16.57 3.86 -14.82
N ASP A 127 17.47 2.86 -14.89
CA ASP A 127 18.86 2.88 -14.36
C ASP A 127 19.08 2.90 -12.85
N GLN A 128 18.06 2.68 -12.01
CA GLN A 128 18.22 2.65 -10.54
C GLN A 128 17.89 1.29 -9.90
N LYS A 129 18.14 0.18 -10.59
CA LYS A 129 17.84 -1.18 -10.07
C LYS A 129 18.40 -1.46 -8.68
N ALA A 130 19.60 -0.98 -8.37
CA ALA A 130 20.21 -1.19 -7.06
C ALA A 130 19.44 -0.49 -5.93
N VAL A 131 18.98 0.75 -6.17
CA VAL A 131 18.18 1.53 -5.20
C VAL A 131 16.81 0.89 -5.03
N GLU A 132 16.19 0.45 -6.12
CA GLU A 132 14.91 -0.24 -6.13
C GLU A 132 14.95 -1.53 -5.28
N VAL A 133 15.97 -2.38 -5.50
CA VAL A 133 16.17 -3.61 -4.73
C VAL A 133 16.35 -3.33 -3.25
N VAL A 134 17.19 -2.34 -2.88
CA VAL A 134 17.43 -1.97 -1.48
C VAL A 134 16.16 -1.47 -0.81
N LEU A 135 15.38 -0.60 -1.48
CA LEU A 135 14.15 -0.05 -0.92
C LEU A 135 13.05 -1.13 -0.79
N LEU A 136 12.95 -2.04 -1.76
CA LEU A 136 12.06 -3.20 -1.66
C LEU A 136 12.45 -4.10 -0.49
N CYS A 137 13.73 -4.44 -0.38
CA CYS A 137 14.22 -5.25 0.75
C CYS A 137 13.91 -4.58 2.08
N LEU A 138 14.11 -3.26 2.21
CA LEU A 138 13.78 -2.50 3.41
C LEU A 138 12.28 -2.50 3.72
N THR A 139 11.44 -2.30 2.70
CA THR A 139 9.97 -2.26 2.87
C THR A 139 9.43 -3.60 3.37
N PHE A 140 10.01 -4.72 2.95
CA PHE A 140 9.60 -6.05 3.42
C PHE A 140 10.34 -6.47 4.72
N ALA A 141 11.58 -6.06 4.92
CA ALA A 141 12.35 -6.41 6.11
C ALA A 141 11.77 -5.77 7.39
N VAL A 142 11.28 -4.53 7.31
CA VAL A 142 10.74 -3.82 8.48
C VAL A 142 9.52 -4.52 9.09
N PRO A 143 8.44 -4.85 8.34
CA PRO A 143 7.30 -5.57 8.90
C PRO A 143 7.65 -7.01 9.31
N LEU A 144 8.51 -7.72 8.56
CA LEU A 144 8.99 -9.05 8.93
C LEU A 144 9.75 -9.03 10.26
N LEU A 145 10.64 -8.06 10.46
CA LEU A 145 11.34 -7.88 11.73
C LEU A 145 10.37 -7.52 12.86
N GLY A 146 9.38 -6.67 12.60
CA GLY A 146 8.32 -6.33 13.54
C GLY A 146 7.53 -7.57 14.00
N ASP A 147 7.13 -8.43 13.07
CA ASP A 147 6.41 -9.67 13.37
C ASP A 147 7.27 -10.67 14.16
N VAL A 148 8.55 -10.80 13.81
CA VAL A 148 9.49 -11.67 14.53
C VAL A 148 9.71 -11.14 15.95
N MET A 149 9.90 -9.85 16.13
CA MET A 149 10.06 -9.24 17.46
C MET A 149 8.80 -9.35 18.30
N ALA A 150 7.61 -9.14 17.73
CA ALA A 150 6.34 -9.34 18.42
C ALA A 150 6.16 -10.79 18.88
N LEU A 151 6.59 -11.76 18.07
CA LEU A 151 6.54 -13.18 18.40
C LEU A 151 7.52 -13.51 19.53
N PHE A 152 8.73 -12.95 19.52
CA PHE A 152 9.72 -13.12 20.60
C PHE A 152 9.20 -12.58 21.93
N VAL A 153 8.65 -11.37 21.94
CA VAL A 153 8.08 -10.77 23.14
C VAL A 153 6.90 -11.59 23.67
N SER A 154 6.01 -12.08 22.80
CA SER A 154 4.86 -12.87 23.20
C SER A 154 5.24 -14.25 23.79
N VAL A 155 6.37 -14.80 23.37
CA VAL A 155 6.88 -16.09 23.91
C VAL A 155 7.58 -15.88 25.27
N GLN A 156 8.25 -14.74 25.48
CA GLN A 156 8.94 -14.43 26.74
C GLN A 156 7.98 -14.00 27.87
N CYS A 157 6.80 -13.48 27.54
CA CYS A 157 5.78 -13.05 28.52
C CYS A 157 4.78 -14.17 28.93
N ARG A 158 5.01 -15.40 28.49
CA ARG A 158 4.23 -16.59 28.88
C ARG A 158 5.00 -17.48 29.85
#